data_785661322f404cab8c618390dae2cae2
#
_entry.id   785661322f404cab8c618390dae2cae2
#
_cell.length_a   1.000
_cell.length_b   1.000
_cell.length_c   1.000
_cell.angle_alpha   90.00
_cell.angle_beta   90.00
_cell.angle_gamma   90.00
#
_symmetry.space_group_name_H-M   'P 1'
#
loop_
_entity.id
_entity.type
_entity.pdbx_description
1 polymer ?
#
loop_
_entity_poly.entity_id
_entity_poly.type
_entity_poly.pdbx_seq_one_letter_code
_entity_poly.pdbx_strand_id
1 'polypeptide(L)'
;TLYEAMNWGLSEIRWFKRAEGEQAEKMKATAARQTAELQAWLTDRLGGSPWFNGNAFGWADLSVAPYLNRSFFYGLGTPAGSPLAQWRDRLCLRPSVAATFGEFEAAAAGMATAAERLASGAIRREYRDHRLEWMMKSGGVQVVLDGLAKNNIRFTWPLGD
;
A
#
# COMPACT_ATOMS: atom_id res chain seq x y z
N THR A 1 -7.13 -0.74 5.99
CA THR A 1 -5.75 -1.06 6.43
C THR A 1 -4.69 -0.37 5.57
N LEU A 2 -3.45 -0.31 6.07
CA LEU A 2 -2.30 0.22 5.29
C LEU A 2 -2.16 -0.50 3.95
N TYR A 3 -2.36 -1.80 3.94
CA TYR A 3 -2.30 -2.62 2.73
C TYR A 3 -3.33 -2.18 1.68
N GLU A 4 -4.56 -1.97 2.07
CA GLU A 4 -5.66 -1.61 1.17
C GLU A 4 -5.43 -0.25 0.51
N ALA A 5 -5.14 0.77 1.32
CA ALA A 5 -4.89 2.11 0.81
C ALA A 5 -3.77 2.14 -0.23
N MET A 6 -2.64 1.50 0.06
CA MET A 6 -1.45 1.55 -0.79
C MET A 6 -1.52 0.59 -1.97
N ASN A 7 -1.94 -0.67 -1.76
CA ASN A 7 -1.93 -1.65 -2.84
C ASN A 7 -3.16 -1.58 -3.75
N TRP A 8 -4.30 -1.17 -3.21
CA TRP A 8 -5.53 -1.14 -3.99
C TRP A 8 -5.87 0.24 -4.51
N GLY A 9 -5.53 1.30 -3.79
CA GLY A 9 -5.80 2.67 -4.18
C GLY A 9 -4.62 3.33 -4.87
N LEU A 10 -3.55 3.57 -4.13
CA LEU A 10 -2.39 4.32 -4.64
C LEU A 10 -1.69 3.61 -5.81
N SER A 11 -1.76 2.29 -5.90
CA SER A 11 -1.23 1.54 -7.04
C SER A 11 -1.96 1.88 -8.35
N GLU A 12 -3.27 2.15 -8.31
CA GLU A 12 -4.04 2.55 -9.49
C GLU A 12 -3.58 3.90 -10.06
N ILE A 13 -3.11 4.79 -9.16
CA ILE A 13 -2.57 6.09 -9.55
C ILE A 13 -1.12 5.96 -10.01
N ARG A 14 -0.26 5.32 -9.18
CA ARG A 14 1.19 5.31 -9.40
C ARG A 14 1.61 4.42 -10.56
N TRP A 15 1.11 3.18 -10.60
CA TRP A 15 1.60 2.13 -11.50
C TRP A 15 0.71 1.94 -12.72
N PHE A 16 -0.61 1.91 -12.50
CA PHE A 16 -1.56 1.58 -13.55
C PHE A 16 -2.10 2.81 -14.29
N LYS A 17 -1.85 4.03 -13.78
CA LYS A 17 -2.27 5.30 -14.39
C LYS A 17 -3.76 5.33 -14.75
N ARG A 18 -4.62 4.82 -13.84
CA ARG A 18 -6.07 4.67 -14.06
C ARG A 18 -6.91 5.70 -13.33
N ALA A 19 -6.31 6.54 -12.49
CA ALA A 19 -6.98 7.64 -11.81
C ALA A 19 -6.13 8.91 -11.96
N GLU A 20 -6.78 10.02 -12.34
CA GLU A 20 -6.17 11.32 -12.57
C GLU A 20 -7.05 12.44 -11.98
N GLY A 21 -6.53 13.67 -11.96
CA GLY A 21 -7.28 14.85 -11.54
C GLY A 21 -7.91 14.73 -10.16
N GLU A 22 -9.11 15.23 -10.01
CA GLU A 22 -9.86 15.26 -8.75
C GLU A 22 -10.06 13.87 -8.13
N GLN A 23 -10.27 12.86 -8.97
CA GLN A 23 -10.43 11.48 -8.52
C GLN A 23 -9.16 10.96 -7.84
N ALA A 24 -8.01 11.17 -8.47
CA ALA A 24 -6.73 10.77 -7.88
C ALA A 24 -6.47 11.50 -6.56
N GLU A 25 -6.80 12.78 -6.48
CA GLU A 25 -6.62 13.57 -5.26
C GLU A 25 -7.53 13.09 -4.11
N LYS A 26 -8.78 12.75 -4.38
CA LYS A 26 -9.69 12.14 -3.39
C LYS A 26 -9.14 10.80 -2.86
N MET A 27 -8.64 9.96 -3.75
CA MET A 27 -8.05 8.67 -3.38
C MET A 27 -6.77 8.85 -2.55
N LYS A 28 -5.89 9.80 -2.94
CA LYS A 28 -4.67 10.14 -2.17
C LYS A 28 -5.01 10.65 -0.78
N ALA A 29 -5.95 11.60 -0.68
CA ALA A 29 -6.38 12.16 0.59
C ALA A 29 -6.95 11.07 1.52
N THR A 30 -7.76 10.16 1.00
CA THR A 30 -8.29 9.03 1.76
C THR A 30 -7.17 8.11 2.24
N ALA A 31 -6.23 7.75 1.36
CA ALA A 31 -5.10 6.91 1.73
C ALA A 31 -4.21 7.56 2.79
N ALA A 32 -3.93 8.87 2.65
CA ALA A 32 -3.14 9.63 3.61
C ALA A 32 -3.81 9.65 5.00
N ARG A 33 -5.10 9.95 5.07
CA ARG A 33 -5.87 9.96 6.32
C ARG A 33 -5.86 8.58 6.99
N GLN A 34 -6.20 7.52 6.26
CA GLN A 34 -6.21 6.15 6.78
C GLN A 34 -4.83 5.70 7.27
N THR A 35 -3.78 6.07 6.54
CA THR A 35 -2.40 5.78 6.93
C THR A 35 -2.03 6.50 8.22
N ALA A 36 -2.38 7.79 8.35
CA ALA A 36 -2.11 8.57 9.55
C ALA A 36 -2.83 8.01 10.78
N GLU A 37 -4.10 7.64 10.65
CA GLU A 37 -4.89 7.01 11.72
C GLU A 37 -4.24 5.70 12.22
N LEU A 38 -3.79 4.86 11.28
CA LEU A 38 -3.12 3.59 11.61
C LEU A 38 -1.73 3.81 12.20
N GLN A 39 -0.99 4.82 11.73
CA GLN A 39 0.32 5.18 12.32
C GLN A 39 0.16 5.72 13.73
N ALA A 40 -0.88 6.51 14.02
CA ALA A 40 -1.20 6.94 15.37
C ALA A 40 -1.48 5.74 16.28
N TRP A 41 -2.35 4.82 15.84
CA TRP A 41 -2.64 3.59 16.57
C TRP A 41 -1.38 2.74 16.82
N LEU A 42 -0.50 2.59 15.82
CA LEU A 42 0.77 1.87 15.98
C LEU A 42 1.70 2.57 16.98
N THR A 43 1.73 3.91 16.97
CA THR A 43 2.51 4.70 17.94
C THR A 43 2.06 4.42 19.37
N ASP A 44 0.75 4.40 19.60
CA ASP A 44 0.18 4.07 20.91
C ASP A 44 0.53 2.64 21.33
N ARG A 45 0.52 1.68 20.39
CA ARG A 45 0.90 0.29 20.67
C ARG A 45 2.39 0.09 20.92
N LEU A 46 3.23 0.90 20.30
CA LEU A 46 4.67 0.91 20.58
C LEU A 46 4.96 1.43 22.01
N GLY A 47 4.17 2.42 22.47
CA GLY A 47 4.13 2.85 23.88
C GLY A 47 5.46 3.31 24.45
N GLY A 48 6.35 3.88 23.62
CA GLY A 48 7.70 4.30 24.02
C GLY A 48 8.71 3.16 24.15
N SER A 49 8.30 1.91 23.91
CA SER A 49 9.22 0.76 23.87
C SER A 49 10.07 0.78 22.59
N PRO A 50 11.28 0.21 22.61
CA PRO A 50 12.11 0.13 21.41
C PRO A 50 11.50 -0.78 20.31
N TRP A 51 10.67 -1.75 20.68
CA TRP A 51 10.04 -2.73 19.79
C TRP A 51 8.60 -2.98 20.18
N PHE A 52 7.77 -3.47 19.25
CA PHE A 52 6.38 -3.85 19.53
C PHE A 52 6.26 -5.02 20.52
N ASN A 53 7.33 -5.79 20.69
CA ASN A 53 7.44 -6.81 21.74
C ASN A 53 8.10 -6.28 23.04
N GLY A 54 8.12 -4.99 23.27
CA GLY A 54 8.78 -4.37 24.43
C GLY A 54 10.28 -4.17 24.20
N ASN A 55 11.13 -4.81 24.97
CA ASN A 55 12.59 -4.62 24.90
C ASN A 55 13.30 -5.52 23.86
N ALA A 56 12.57 -6.41 23.19
CA ALA A 56 13.13 -7.37 22.25
C ALA A 56 12.39 -7.33 20.90
N PHE A 57 13.16 -7.38 19.81
CA PHE A 57 12.63 -7.58 18.47
C PHE A 57 11.89 -8.93 18.36
N GLY A 58 10.72 -8.92 17.71
CA GLY A 58 9.92 -10.14 17.58
C GLY A 58 8.87 -10.12 16.46
N TRP A 59 7.90 -11.02 16.54
CA TRP A 59 6.88 -11.21 15.52
C TRP A 59 6.02 -9.97 15.27
N ALA A 60 5.72 -9.20 16.30
CA ALA A 60 4.94 -7.98 16.13
C ALA A 60 5.68 -6.98 15.24
N ASP A 61 7.00 -6.86 15.41
CA ASP A 61 7.84 -6.00 14.57
C ASP A 61 7.87 -6.48 13.13
N LEU A 62 8.05 -7.80 12.92
CA LEU A 62 8.00 -8.40 11.58
C LEU A 62 6.66 -8.23 10.89
N SER A 63 5.56 -8.27 11.64
CA SER A 63 4.21 -8.09 11.11
C SER A 63 3.93 -6.65 10.67
N VAL A 64 4.50 -5.66 11.35
CA VAL A 64 4.32 -4.23 11.04
C VAL A 64 5.30 -3.76 9.94
N ALA A 65 6.52 -4.30 9.93
CA ALA A 65 7.62 -3.84 9.10
C ALA A 65 7.29 -3.65 7.61
N PRO A 66 6.73 -4.63 6.87
CA PRO A 66 6.50 -4.49 5.45
C PRO A 66 5.45 -3.43 5.12
N TYR A 67 4.42 -3.30 5.95
CA TYR A 67 3.33 -2.35 5.72
C TYR A 67 3.76 -0.92 6.03
N LEU A 68 4.48 -0.70 7.13
CA LEU A 68 4.98 0.61 7.47
C LEU A 68 6.08 1.06 6.48
N ASN A 69 6.99 0.17 6.08
CA ASN A 69 7.98 0.48 5.06
C ASN A 69 7.32 0.88 3.73
N ARG A 70 6.24 0.22 3.36
CA ARG A 70 5.49 0.56 2.16
C ARG A 70 4.84 1.94 2.23
N SER A 71 4.41 2.41 3.40
CA SER A 71 3.91 3.77 3.55
C SER A 71 4.98 4.82 3.25
N PHE A 72 6.22 4.59 3.68
CA PHE A 72 7.35 5.46 3.30
C PHE A 72 7.60 5.46 1.79
N PHE A 73 7.53 4.30 1.15
CA PHE A 73 7.69 4.18 -0.30
C PHE A 73 6.64 4.99 -1.10
N TYR A 74 5.43 5.12 -0.57
CA TYR A 74 4.37 5.94 -1.17
C TYR A 74 4.39 7.41 -0.72
N GLY A 75 5.37 7.84 0.07
CA GLY A 75 5.45 9.21 0.59
C GLY A 75 4.50 9.48 1.76
N LEU A 76 3.96 8.44 2.38
CA LEU A 76 3.07 8.49 3.55
C LEU A 76 3.80 8.02 4.81
N GLY A 77 5.11 8.29 4.90
CA GLY A 77 5.91 7.96 6.07
C GLY A 77 5.50 8.76 7.31
N THR A 78 5.92 8.29 8.46
CA THR A 78 5.75 9.01 9.73
C THR A 78 6.64 10.23 9.79
N PRO A 79 6.29 11.26 10.58
CA PRO A 79 7.15 12.42 10.79
C PRO A 79 8.55 12.01 11.26
N ALA A 80 9.58 12.69 10.76
CA ALA A 80 10.96 12.46 11.19
C ALA A 80 11.08 12.64 12.72
N GLY A 81 11.83 11.75 13.35
CA GLY A 81 12.01 11.76 14.81
C GLY A 81 10.83 11.23 15.62
N SER A 82 9.71 10.87 15.00
CA SER A 82 8.60 10.22 15.70
C SER A 82 8.98 8.83 16.22
N PRO A 83 8.28 8.29 17.24
CA PRO A 83 8.58 6.96 17.77
C PRO A 83 8.60 5.86 16.71
N LEU A 84 7.67 5.90 15.75
CA LEU A 84 7.65 4.93 14.64
C LEU A 84 8.79 5.15 13.64
N ALA A 85 9.20 6.38 13.39
CA ALA A 85 10.37 6.66 12.56
C ALA A 85 11.63 6.08 13.22
N GLN A 86 11.84 6.35 14.52
CA GLN A 86 12.95 5.79 15.28
C GLN A 86 12.92 4.25 15.35
N TRP A 87 11.73 3.66 15.50
CA TRP A 87 11.56 2.21 15.43
C TRP A 87 11.98 1.67 14.05
N ARG A 88 11.55 2.32 12.96
CA ARG A 88 11.92 1.93 11.60
C ARG A 88 13.43 2.05 11.37
N ASP A 89 14.05 3.10 11.85
CA ASP A 89 15.50 3.29 11.73
C ASP A 89 16.26 2.15 12.41
N ARG A 90 15.86 1.78 13.64
CA ARG A 90 16.42 0.60 14.34
C ARG A 90 16.18 -0.69 13.58
N LEU A 91 14.98 -0.86 13.01
CA LEU A 91 14.62 -2.03 12.23
C LEU A 91 15.51 -2.20 11.00
N CYS A 92 15.79 -1.10 10.29
CA CYS A 92 16.63 -1.09 9.10
C CYS A 92 18.14 -1.36 9.39
N LEU A 93 18.58 -1.25 10.63
CA LEU A 93 19.93 -1.68 11.02
C LEU A 93 20.10 -3.21 11.02
N ARG A 94 19.04 -3.96 10.94
CA ARG A 94 19.09 -5.43 10.86
C ARG A 94 19.38 -5.84 9.42
N PRO A 95 20.48 -6.59 9.14
CA PRO A 95 20.88 -6.90 7.76
C PRO A 95 19.79 -7.62 6.95
N SER A 96 19.07 -8.56 7.58
CA SER A 96 17.97 -9.27 6.91
C SER A 96 16.81 -8.36 6.50
N VAL A 97 16.48 -7.37 7.33
CA VAL A 97 15.42 -6.40 7.02
C VAL A 97 15.87 -5.45 5.90
N ALA A 98 17.09 -4.93 5.99
CA ALA A 98 17.65 -4.07 4.96
C ALA A 98 17.71 -4.77 3.60
N ALA A 99 18.13 -6.03 3.55
CA ALA A 99 18.13 -6.85 2.34
C ALA A 99 16.73 -7.02 1.77
N THR A 100 15.75 -7.42 2.59
CA THR A 100 14.36 -7.61 2.16
C THR A 100 13.72 -6.31 1.65
N PHE A 101 14.01 -5.18 2.28
CA PHE A 101 13.50 -3.88 1.81
C PHE A 101 14.15 -3.45 0.50
N GLY A 102 15.45 -3.73 0.31
CA GLY A 102 16.14 -3.52 -0.97
C GLY A 102 15.56 -4.38 -2.10
N GLU A 103 15.27 -5.66 -1.84
CA GLU A 103 14.59 -6.55 -2.79
C GLU A 103 13.19 -6.04 -3.15
N PHE A 104 12.44 -5.53 -2.17
CA PHE A 104 11.14 -4.91 -2.42
C PHE A 104 11.25 -3.69 -3.34
N GLU A 105 12.21 -2.81 -3.11
CA GLU A 105 12.43 -1.62 -3.95
C GLU A 105 12.84 -2.00 -5.38
N ALA A 106 13.73 -2.99 -5.51
CA ALA A 106 14.12 -3.52 -6.81
C ALA A 106 12.93 -4.15 -7.56
N ALA A 107 12.11 -4.93 -6.87
CA ALA A 107 10.91 -5.52 -7.44
C ALA A 107 9.87 -4.45 -7.84
N ALA A 108 9.76 -3.38 -7.05
CA ALA A 108 8.86 -2.28 -7.34
C ALA A 108 9.26 -1.52 -8.63
N ALA A 109 10.54 -1.49 -8.98
CA ALA A 109 11.00 -0.93 -10.25
C ALA A 109 10.42 -1.68 -11.46
N GLY A 110 10.20 -3.00 -11.36
CA GLY A 110 9.55 -3.82 -12.38
C GLY A 110 8.09 -3.44 -12.67
N MET A 111 7.45 -2.65 -11.80
CA MET A 111 6.11 -2.12 -12.02
C MET A 111 6.05 -0.91 -12.96
N ALA A 112 7.19 -0.40 -13.42
CA ALA A 112 7.24 0.78 -14.31
C ALA A 112 6.42 0.58 -15.61
N THR A 113 6.36 -0.63 -16.14
CA THR A 113 5.62 -0.98 -17.36
C THR A 113 4.19 -1.47 -17.10
N ALA A 114 3.69 -1.38 -15.87
CA ALA A 114 2.38 -1.93 -15.50
C ALA A 114 1.22 -1.30 -16.28
N ALA A 115 1.28 0.02 -16.53
CA ALA A 115 0.26 0.72 -17.31
C ALA A 115 0.22 0.24 -18.77
N GLU A 116 1.38 0.09 -19.40
CA GLU A 116 1.50 -0.40 -20.79
C GLU A 116 1.00 -1.85 -20.92
N ARG A 117 1.38 -2.70 -19.98
CA ARG A 117 0.94 -4.11 -19.95
C ARG A 117 -0.58 -4.22 -19.71
N LEU A 118 -1.15 -3.33 -18.93
CA LEU A 118 -2.60 -3.27 -18.73
C LEU A 118 -3.30 -2.80 -20.01
N ALA A 119 -2.78 -1.74 -20.65
CA ALA A 119 -3.34 -1.19 -21.89
C ALA A 119 -3.29 -2.19 -23.05
N SER A 120 -2.23 -2.99 -23.15
CA SER A 120 -2.08 -4.04 -24.16
C SER A 120 -2.89 -5.32 -23.89
N GLY A 121 -3.54 -5.42 -22.73
CA GLY A 121 -4.25 -6.63 -22.31
C GLY A 121 -3.36 -7.77 -21.82
N ALA A 122 -2.03 -7.56 -21.73
CA ALA A 122 -1.09 -8.55 -21.20
C ALA A 122 -1.34 -8.88 -19.72
N ILE A 123 -1.94 -7.97 -18.99
CA ILE A 123 -2.43 -8.20 -17.62
C ILE A 123 -3.84 -7.64 -17.46
N ARG A 124 -4.58 -8.21 -16.52
CA ARG A 124 -5.89 -7.69 -16.08
C ARG A 124 -5.86 -7.42 -14.58
N ARG A 125 -6.57 -6.36 -14.16
CA ARG A 125 -6.77 -6.08 -12.73
C ARG A 125 -7.93 -6.91 -12.21
N GLU A 126 -7.69 -7.57 -11.08
CA GLU A 126 -8.70 -8.37 -10.40
C GLU A 126 -9.20 -7.64 -9.17
N TYR A 127 -10.51 -7.46 -9.09
CA TYR A 127 -11.18 -6.84 -7.96
C TYR A 127 -12.00 -7.89 -7.22
N ARG A 128 -11.75 -8.02 -5.93
CA ARG A 128 -12.52 -8.85 -5.00
C ARG A 128 -13.12 -7.97 -3.91
N ASP A 129 -13.98 -8.56 -3.09
CA ASP A 129 -14.86 -7.87 -2.16
C ASP A 129 -14.25 -6.66 -1.45
N HIS A 130 -13.20 -6.85 -0.66
CA HIS A 130 -12.58 -5.76 0.10
C HIS A 130 -11.93 -4.67 -0.77
N ARG A 131 -11.38 -5.04 -1.91
CA ARG A 131 -10.81 -4.07 -2.84
C ARG A 131 -11.91 -3.22 -3.47
N LEU A 132 -12.98 -3.84 -3.93
CA LEU A 132 -14.11 -3.12 -4.50
C LEU A 132 -14.75 -2.20 -3.47
N GLU A 133 -14.99 -2.68 -2.26
CA GLU A 133 -15.51 -1.89 -1.16
C GLU A 133 -14.64 -0.66 -0.88
N TRP A 134 -13.31 -0.84 -0.80
CA TRP A 134 -12.40 0.26 -0.60
C TRP A 134 -12.46 1.27 -1.76
N MET A 135 -12.46 0.81 -3.01
CA MET A 135 -12.57 1.67 -4.18
C MET A 135 -13.87 2.48 -4.16
N MET A 136 -14.99 1.86 -3.83
CA MET A 136 -16.29 2.53 -3.73
C MET A 136 -16.31 3.61 -2.65
N LYS A 137 -15.82 3.30 -1.44
CA LYS A 137 -15.79 4.23 -0.30
C LYS A 137 -14.78 5.37 -0.45
N SER A 138 -13.72 5.17 -1.25
CA SER A 138 -12.60 6.11 -1.40
C SER A 138 -12.70 7.00 -2.64
N GLY A 139 -13.84 6.99 -3.33
CA GLY A 139 -14.05 7.80 -4.54
C GLY A 139 -13.47 7.19 -5.81
N GLY A 140 -13.01 5.94 -5.77
CA GLY A 140 -12.43 5.22 -6.91
C GLY A 140 -13.43 4.49 -7.80
N VAL A 141 -14.75 4.73 -7.66
CA VAL A 141 -15.77 4.04 -8.42
C VAL A 141 -15.59 4.18 -9.93
N GLN A 142 -15.20 5.36 -10.41
CA GLN A 142 -14.98 5.59 -11.84
C GLN A 142 -13.85 4.72 -12.40
N VAL A 143 -12.80 4.45 -11.63
CA VAL A 143 -11.72 3.52 -12.02
C VAL A 143 -12.27 2.11 -12.27
N VAL A 144 -13.23 1.68 -11.45
CA VAL A 144 -13.89 0.37 -11.62
C VAL A 144 -14.74 0.37 -12.88
N LEU A 145 -15.58 1.39 -13.08
CA LEU A 145 -16.45 1.49 -14.25
C LEU A 145 -15.67 1.56 -15.56
N ASP A 146 -14.62 2.39 -15.60
CA ASP A 146 -13.73 2.50 -16.76
C ASP A 146 -13.01 1.19 -17.06
N GLY A 147 -12.60 0.48 -16.01
CA GLY A 147 -11.93 -0.81 -16.16
C GLY A 147 -12.85 -1.90 -16.70
N LEU A 148 -14.13 -1.90 -16.31
CA LEU A 148 -15.15 -2.79 -16.87
C LEU A 148 -15.41 -2.45 -18.34
N ALA A 149 -15.61 -1.17 -18.66
CA ALA A 149 -15.85 -0.71 -20.02
C ALA A 149 -14.69 -1.05 -20.97
N LYS A 150 -13.45 -0.98 -20.49
CA LYS A 150 -12.23 -1.32 -21.26
C LYS A 150 -11.85 -2.81 -21.19
N ASN A 151 -12.65 -3.64 -20.52
CA ASN A 151 -12.36 -5.06 -20.29
C ASN A 151 -10.94 -5.34 -19.76
N ASN A 152 -10.42 -4.48 -18.90
CA ASN A 152 -9.09 -4.60 -18.28
C ASN A 152 -9.12 -4.77 -16.75
N ILE A 153 -10.32 -4.93 -16.17
CA ILE A 153 -10.57 -5.52 -14.86
C ILE A 153 -11.53 -6.69 -14.99
N ARG A 154 -11.52 -7.58 -14.02
CA ARG A 154 -12.49 -8.68 -13.91
C ARG A 154 -12.79 -8.98 -12.45
N PHE A 155 -13.98 -9.55 -12.23
CA PHE A 155 -14.32 -10.21 -10.99
C PHE A 155 -14.05 -11.70 -11.16
N THR A 156 -13.25 -12.29 -10.29
CA THR A 156 -12.96 -13.72 -10.37
C THR A 156 -14.14 -14.51 -9.87
N TRP A 157 -14.65 -15.39 -10.71
CA TRP A 157 -15.63 -16.39 -10.31
C TRP A 157 -14.91 -17.69 -9.89
N PRO A 158 -15.34 -18.34 -8.80
CA PRO A 158 -14.64 -19.55 -8.30
C PRO A 158 -14.62 -20.74 -9.25
N LEU A 159 -15.52 -20.77 -10.23
CA LEU A 159 -15.66 -21.89 -11.17
C LEU A 159 -14.96 -21.67 -12.53
N GLY A 160 -14.27 -20.55 -12.69
CA GLY A 160 -13.66 -20.16 -13.96
C GLY A 160 -14.67 -19.69 -15.00
N ASP A 161 -14.21 -18.87 -15.93
CA ASP A 161 -14.94 -18.60 -17.19
C ASP A 161 -14.54 -19.65 -18.21
#